data_be256e90b9643d6b6eb5d1d07c673bfb
#
_entry.id   be256e90b9643d6b6eb5d1d07c673bfb
#
_cell.length_a   1.000
_cell.length_b   1.000
_cell.length_c   1.000
_cell.angle_alpha   90.00
_cell.angle_beta   90.00
_cell.angle_gamma   90.00
#
_symmetry.space_group_name_H-M   'P 1'
#
loop_
_entity.id
_entity.type
_entity.pdbx_description
1 polymer ?
#
loop_
_entity_poly.entity_id
_entity_poly.type
_entity_poly.pdbx_seq_one_letter_code
_entity_poly.pdbx_strand_id
1 'polypeptide(L)'
;MKLIIQPDDGITPLVKAVRKAKRKIDILIFRFDRSELEKALEAAVARGVTVRALIAHTNRGGEKILRKLELRLLDAGVSVARTADDLPRYHGKLMIVDDTLHVFGFNYTKLDIEKSRSFGIVTTDKRMVKEATALFEADCTRQAYAPGYDRLVVSPESSRAILSAFIRKAKKQILIYDAKVTDRLMLRLLAERAKAGVEIRMFGRVGKGASGIEARRLPDLRLHVRAIIRDGDSAFLGSQSLRKLELDGRREVGVIVRDSRVARKMRAVFEADWAHTAEAIQAAAAKDKEKEKVNEREKERATSGA
;
A
#
# COMPACT_ATOMS: atom_id res chain seq x y z
N MET A 1 10.30 -11.61 -9.22
CA MET A 1 9.12 -10.84 -8.75
C MET A 1 8.56 -9.98 -9.88
N LYS A 2 7.24 -9.63 -9.83
CA LYS A 2 6.62 -8.65 -10.73
C LYS A 2 6.04 -7.51 -9.91
N LEU A 3 6.08 -6.29 -10.44
CA LEU A 3 5.48 -5.09 -9.86
C LEU A 3 4.17 -4.80 -10.59
N ILE A 4 3.14 -4.44 -9.83
CA ILE A 4 1.90 -3.83 -10.30
C ILE A 4 1.93 -2.38 -9.84
N ILE A 5 1.62 -1.44 -10.74
CA ILE A 5 1.65 0.00 -10.50
C ILE A 5 0.24 0.56 -10.75
N GLN A 6 -0.37 1.13 -9.73
CA GLN A 6 -1.67 1.77 -9.87
C GLN A 6 -1.51 3.30 -10.01
N PRO A 7 -2.31 3.95 -10.87
CA PRO A 7 -3.47 3.42 -11.60
C PRO A 7 -3.15 2.72 -12.93
N ASP A 8 -1.89 2.72 -13.39
CA ASP A 8 -1.48 2.40 -14.76
C ASP A 8 -1.86 0.97 -15.20
N ASP A 9 -1.69 -0.01 -14.31
CA ASP A 9 -2.00 -1.42 -14.61
C ASP A 9 -3.48 -1.79 -14.42
N GLY A 10 -4.25 -0.98 -13.71
CA GLY A 10 -5.68 -1.20 -13.45
C GLY A 10 -6.00 -2.52 -12.75
N ILE A 11 -7.20 -3.05 -13.00
CA ILE A 11 -7.69 -4.31 -12.42
C ILE A 11 -7.20 -5.56 -13.17
N THR A 12 -6.75 -5.38 -14.41
CA THR A 12 -6.43 -6.47 -15.34
C THR A 12 -5.47 -7.52 -14.79
N PRO A 13 -4.36 -7.18 -14.10
CA PRO A 13 -3.45 -8.19 -13.55
C PRO A 13 -4.13 -9.13 -12.54
N LEU A 14 -5.05 -8.61 -11.73
CA LEU A 14 -5.76 -9.36 -10.69
C LEU A 14 -6.77 -10.33 -11.34
N VAL A 15 -7.61 -9.82 -12.22
CA VAL A 15 -8.59 -10.63 -12.96
C VAL A 15 -7.89 -11.73 -13.76
N LYS A 16 -6.77 -11.41 -14.43
CA LYS A 16 -5.97 -12.39 -15.18
C LYS A 16 -5.40 -13.49 -14.28
N ALA A 17 -4.95 -13.15 -13.07
CA ALA A 17 -4.45 -14.12 -12.10
C ALA A 17 -5.57 -15.10 -11.68
N VAL A 18 -6.75 -14.59 -11.30
CA VAL A 18 -7.91 -15.38 -10.89
C VAL A 18 -8.40 -16.29 -12.04
N ARG A 19 -8.49 -15.76 -13.27
CA ARG A 19 -8.88 -16.55 -14.44
C ARG A 19 -7.93 -17.71 -14.76
N LYS A 20 -6.64 -17.58 -14.40
CA LYS A 20 -5.62 -18.61 -14.61
C LYS A 20 -5.53 -19.65 -13.52
N ALA A 21 -6.20 -19.43 -12.40
CA ALA A 21 -6.21 -20.37 -11.27
C ALA A 21 -6.71 -21.75 -11.69
N LYS A 22 -6.02 -22.79 -11.20
CA LYS A 22 -6.30 -24.20 -11.53
C LYS A 22 -6.75 -25.00 -10.31
N ARG A 23 -6.33 -24.61 -9.10
CA ARG A 23 -6.54 -25.41 -7.88
C ARG A 23 -7.21 -24.59 -6.77
N LYS A 24 -6.62 -23.46 -6.42
CA LYS A 24 -6.97 -22.74 -5.20
C LYS A 24 -6.75 -21.24 -5.32
N ILE A 25 -7.67 -20.48 -4.72
CA ILE A 25 -7.54 -19.03 -4.49
C ILE A 25 -7.87 -18.75 -3.03
N ASP A 26 -6.92 -18.12 -2.32
CA ASP A 26 -7.15 -17.54 -0.99
C ASP A 26 -7.06 -16.02 -1.12
N ILE A 27 -8.09 -15.29 -0.69
CA ILE A 27 -8.14 -13.83 -0.79
C ILE A 27 -8.49 -13.18 0.53
N LEU A 28 -7.63 -12.25 1.00
CA LEU A 28 -7.88 -11.42 2.17
C LEU A 28 -8.52 -10.10 1.77
N ILE A 29 -9.70 -9.80 2.31
CA ILE A 29 -10.55 -8.67 1.89
C ILE A 29 -10.78 -7.71 3.05
N PHE A 30 -10.31 -6.45 2.88
CA PHE A 30 -10.68 -5.34 3.77
C PHE A 30 -11.74 -4.43 3.14
N ARG A 31 -11.62 -4.14 1.82
CA ARG A 31 -12.62 -3.41 1.02
C ARG A 31 -12.67 -3.99 -0.38
N PHE A 32 -13.89 -4.05 -0.93
CA PHE A 32 -14.12 -4.66 -2.22
C PHE A 32 -15.34 -4.02 -2.89
N ASP A 33 -15.18 -3.54 -4.14
CA ASP A 33 -16.26 -3.01 -4.96
C ASP A 33 -16.07 -3.30 -6.48
N ARG A 34 -15.14 -4.23 -6.81
CA ARG A 34 -14.82 -4.55 -8.21
C ARG A 34 -15.60 -5.76 -8.70
N SER A 35 -16.69 -5.50 -9.41
CA SER A 35 -17.54 -6.55 -9.98
C SER A 35 -16.82 -7.48 -10.96
N GLU A 36 -15.80 -6.96 -11.68
CA GLU A 36 -14.98 -7.75 -12.61
C GLU A 36 -14.16 -8.83 -11.87
N LEU A 37 -13.67 -8.49 -10.68
CA LEU A 37 -12.94 -9.45 -9.85
C LEU A 37 -13.92 -10.43 -9.19
N GLU A 38 -15.09 -9.97 -8.73
CA GLU A 38 -16.15 -10.82 -8.18
C GLU A 38 -16.59 -11.89 -9.20
N LYS A 39 -16.95 -11.49 -10.42
CA LYS A 39 -17.30 -12.39 -11.52
C LYS A 39 -16.14 -13.36 -11.88
N ALA A 40 -14.90 -12.94 -11.75
CA ALA A 40 -13.77 -13.84 -12.00
C ALA A 40 -13.62 -14.90 -10.91
N LEU A 41 -13.91 -14.57 -9.64
CA LEU A 41 -13.93 -15.53 -8.52
C LEU A 41 -15.07 -16.53 -8.70
N GLU A 42 -16.29 -16.07 -9.02
CA GLU A 42 -17.44 -16.93 -9.36
C GLU A 42 -17.11 -17.91 -10.48
N ALA A 43 -16.56 -17.40 -11.58
CA ALA A 43 -16.12 -18.24 -12.70
C ALA A 43 -15.00 -19.22 -12.33
N ALA A 44 -14.16 -18.91 -11.34
CA ALA A 44 -13.16 -19.84 -10.84
C ALA A 44 -13.81 -21.00 -10.08
N VAL A 45 -14.80 -20.72 -9.23
CA VAL A 45 -15.60 -21.75 -8.54
C VAL A 45 -16.29 -22.65 -9.55
N ALA A 46 -16.94 -22.08 -10.57
CA ALA A 46 -17.60 -22.83 -11.63
C ALA A 46 -16.66 -23.78 -12.42
N ARG A 47 -15.34 -23.48 -12.44
CA ARG A 47 -14.31 -24.35 -13.01
C ARG A 47 -13.79 -25.41 -12.05
N GLY A 48 -14.31 -25.50 -10.83
CA GLY A 48 -13.85 -26.43 -9.80
C GLY A 48 -12.64 -25.94 -8.99
N VAL A 49 -12.28 -24.62 -9.08
CA VAL A 49 -11.23 -24.05 -8.25
C VAL A 49 -11.77 -23.80 -6.85
N THR A 50 -11.06 -24.24 -5.82
CA THR A 50 -11.39 -23.92 -4.43
C THR A 50 -11.11 -22.44 -4.18
N VAL A 51 -12.14 -21.65 -3.87
CA VAL A 51 -12.00 -20.22 -3.57
C VAL A 51 -12.38 -19.97 -2.12
N ARG A 52 -11.47 -19.36 -1.36
CA ARG A 52 -11.69 -18.99 0.05
C ARG A 52 -11.46 -17.48 0.22
N ALA A 53 -12.40 -16.81 0.86
CA ALA A 53 -12.32 -15.40 1.18
C ALA A 53 -12.28 -15.19 2.70
N LEU A 54 -11.25 -14.54 3.19
CA LEU A 54 -11.17 -14.05 4.56
C LEU A 54 -11.54 -12.56 4.57
N ILE A 55 -12.69 -12.23 5.14
CA ILE A 55 -13.24 -10.88 5.16
C ILE A 55 -12.96 -10.25 6.53
N ALA A 56 -12.43 -9.04 6.57
CA ALA A 56 -12.26 -8.29 7.81
C ALA A 56 -13.59 -8.16 8.56
N HIS A 57 -13.57 -8.37 9.90
CA HIS A 57 -14.78 -8.27 10.72
C HIS A 57 -15.41 -6.87 10.66
N THR A 58 -14.59 -5.81 10.48
CA THR A 58 -15.05 -4.42 10.34
C THR A 58 -14.19 -3.60 9.39
N ASN A 59 -14.78 -2.56 8.80
CA ASN A 59 -14.10 -1.52 8.04
C ASN A 59 -14.81 -0.15 8.21
N ARG A 60 -14.31 0.91 7.58
CA ARG A 60 -14.95 2.24 7.63
C ARG A 60 -16.29 2.32 6.88
N GLY A 61 -16.58 1.40 5.97
CA GLY A 61 -17.83 1.34 5.21
C GLY A 61 -18.98 0.70 6.00
N GLY A 62 -18.66 0.21 7.20
CA GLY A 62 -19.61 -0.46 8.08
C GLY A 62 -19.86 -1.92 7.73
N GLU A 63 -20.42 -2.61 8.66
CA GLU A 63 -20.69 -4.05 8.58
C GLU A 63 -21.68 -4.42 7.46
N LYS A 64 -22.67 -3.56 7.19
CA LYS A 64 -23.68 -3.81 6.16
C LYS A 64 -23.10 -4.06 4.77
N ILE A 65 -22.04 -3.33 4.38
CA ILE A 65 -21.41 -3.48 3.07
C ILE A 65 -20.62 -4.80 3.01
N LEU A 66 -19.89 -5.13 4.07
CA LEU A 66 -19.17 -6.40 4.16
C LEU A 66 -20.13 -7.59 4.21
N ARG A 67 -21.25 -7.46 4.91
CA ARG A 67 -22.27 -8.50 4.96
C ARG A 67 -22.90 -8.80 3.59
N LYS A 68 -23.21 -7.76 2.81
CA LYS A 68 -23.71 -7.93 1.44
C LYS A 68 -22.70 -8.62 0.53
N LEU A 69 -21.40 -8.27 0.65
CA LEU A 69 -20.34 -8.94 -0.10
C LEU A 69 -20.24 -10.43 0.31
N GLU A 70 -20.22 -10.71 1.61
CA GLU A 70 -20.20 -12.07 2.14
C GLU A 70 -21.30 -12.94 1.57
N LEU A 71 -22.55 -12.45 1.58
CA LEU A 71 -23.70 -13.20 1.05
C LEU A 71 -23.55 -13.50 -0.45
N ARG A 72 -23.11 -12.54 -1.26
CA ARG A 72 -22.89 -12.78 -2.69
C ARG A 72 -21.76 -13.79 -2.95
N LEU A 73 -20.67 -13.73 -2.18
CA LEU A 73 -19.58 -14.69 -2.32
C LEU A 73 -20.01 -16.11 -1.91
N LEU A 74 -20.79 -16.23 -0.83
CA LEU A 74 -21.36 -17.52 -0.41
C LEU A 74 -22.31 -18.09 -1.47
N ASP A 75 -23.21 -17.25 -2.03
CA ASP A 75 -24.13 -17.63 -3.10
C ASP A 75 -23.38 -18.12 -4.35
N ALA A 76 -22.23 -17.53 -4.65
CA ALA A 76 -21.34 -17.94 -5.72
C ALA A 76 -20.49 -19.21 -5.40
N GLY A 77 -20.66 -19.82 -4.23
CA GLY A 77 -19.93 -21.03 -3.81
C GLY A 77 -18.53 -20.79 -3.26
N VAL A 78 -18.20 -19.53 -2.93
CA VAL A 78 -16.94 -19.19 -2.26
C VAL A 78 -17.05 -19.54 -0.78
N SER A 79 -16.05 -20.22 -0.22
CA SER A 79 -15.95 -20.42 1.23
C SER A 79 -15.54 -19.11 1.91
N VAL A 80 -16.36 -18.61 2.83
CA VAL A 80 -16.09 -17.33 3.49
C VAL A 80 -15.85 -17.53 4.98
N ALA A 81 -14.77 -16.90 5.48
CA ALA A 81 -14.50 -16.73 6.90
C ALA A 81 -14.44 -15.22 7.25
N ARG A 82 -14.74 -14.89 8.50
CA ARG A 82 -14.51 -13.58 9.08
C ARG A 82 -13.27 -13.61 9.98
N THR A 83 -12.46 -12.56 9.91
CA THR A 83 -11.34 -12.40 10.86
C THR A 83 -11.85 -12.37 12.29
N ALA A 84 -10.98 -12.66 13.26
CA ALA A 84 -11.25 -12.37 14.65
C ALA A 84 -11.46 -10.86 14.89
N ASP A 85 -11.92 -10.49 16.07
CA ASP A 85 -12.13 -9.13 16.53
C ASP A 85 -11.16 -8.73 17.67
N ASP A 86 -10.14 -9.55 17.89
CA ASP A 86 -9.06 -9.37 18.87
C ASP A 86 -8.13 -8.20 18.56
N LEU A 87 -8.05 -7.78 17.30
CA LEU A 87 -7.31 -6.61 16.86
C LEU A 87 -8.28 -5.51 16.37
N PRO A 88 -7.96 -4.23 16.60
CA PRO A 88 -8.79 -3.11 16.16
C PRO A 88 -9.09 -3.11 14.65
N ARG A 89 -8.23 -3.79 13.85
CA ARG A 89 -8.42 -3.91 12.41
C ARG A 89 -7.55 -4.97 11.78
N TYR A 90 -8.15 -5.76 10.89
CA TYR A 90 -7.45 -6.61 9.94
C TYR A 90 -7.39 -5.91 8.60
N HIS A 91 -6.21 -5.34 8.27
CA HIS A 91 -6.06 -4.42 7.13
C HIS A 91 -5.09 -4.92 6.06
N GLY A 92 -4.59 -6.12 6.17
CA GLY A 92 -3.79 -6.78 5.14
C GLY A 92 -4.55 -6.91 3.81
N LYS A 93 -3.83 -6.95 2.71
CA LYS A 93 -4.36 -7.15 1.36
C LYS A 93 -3.44 -8.10 0.63
N LEU A 94 -3.88 -9.33 0.51
CA LEU A 94 -3.15 -10.36 -0.24
C LEU A 94 -4.12 -11.28 -0.97
N MET A 95 -3.58 -11.95 -1.97
CA MET A 95 -4.24 -13.04 -2.68
C MET A 95 -3.19 -14.10 -3.00
N ILE A 96 -3.51 -15.35 -2.72
CA ILE A 96 -2.70 -16.50 -3.09
C ILE A 96 -3.46 -17.25 -4.17
N VAL A 97 -2.88 -17.37 -5.35
CA VAL A 97 -3.45 -18.08 -6.48
C VAL A 97 -2.53 -19.24 -6.81
N ASP A 98 -2.97 -20.45 -6.56
CA ASP A 98 -2.14 -21.66 -6.64
C ASP A 98 -0.83 -21.49 -5.85
N ASP A 99 0.32 -21.40 -6.53
CA ASP A 99 1.64 -21.21 -5.94
C ASP A 99 2.18 -19.78 -6.13
N THR A 100 1.30 -18.81 -6.30
CA THR A 100 1.67 -17.40 -6.54
C THR A 100 1.06 -16.49 -5.48
N LEU A 101 1.91 -15.76 -4.78
CA LEU A 101 1.50 -14.75 -3.80
C LEU A 101 1.42 -13.37 -4.46
N HIS A 102 0.34 -12.68 -4.19
CA HIS A 102 0.11 -11.28 -4.52
C HIS A 102 -0.06 -10.51 -3.21
N VAL A 103 0.76 -9.48 -2.96
CA VAL A 103 0.63 -8.57 -1.81
C VAL A 103 0.40 -7.16 -2.34
N PHE A 104 -0.62 -6.49 -1.82
CA PHE A 104 -1.06 -5.21 -2.33
C PHE A 104 -0.97 -4.09 -1.29
N GLY A 105 -0.56 -2.90 -1.72
CA GLY A 105 -0.72 -1.65 -0.99
C GLY A 105 -2.13 -1.06 -1.11
N PHE A 106 -3.02 -1.67 -1.91
CA PHE A 106 -4.35 -1.17 -2.27
C PHE A 106 -5.45 -2.21 -2.01
N ASN A 107 -6.68 -1.72 -1.81
CA ASN A 107 -7.86 -2.56 -1.72
C ASN A 107 -8.39 -2.91 -3.12
N TYR A 108 -9.30 -3.88 -3.19
CA TYR A 108 -10.00 -4.24 -4.42
C TYR A 108 -11.15 -3.27 -4.71
N THR A 109 -10.82 -1.96 -4.77
CA THR A 109 -11.80 -0.89 -4.98
C THR A 109 -11.44 -0.03 -6.17
N LYS A 110 -12.47 0.54 -6.82
CA LYS A 110 -12.30 1.47 -7.93
C LYS A 110 -11.41 2.66 -7.55
N LEU A 111 -11.65 3.23 -6.37
CA LEU A 111 -10.88 4.36 -5.86
C LEU A 111 -9.38 4.03 -5.73
N ASP A 112 -9.05 2.86 -5.16
CA ASP A 112 -7.66 2.50 -4.92
C ASP A 112 -6.94 2.08 -6.21
N ILE A 113 -7.65 1.47 -7.15
CA ILE A 113 -7.08 0.95 -8.40
C ILE A 113 -6.97 2.04 -9.48
N GLU A 114 -7.96 2.93 -9.59
CA GLU A 114 -8.03 3.88 -10.73
C GLU A 114 -7.65 5.32 -10.35
N LYS A 115 -7.65 5.67 -9.06
CA LYS A 115 -7.47 7.06 -8.59
C LYS A 115 -6.36 7.22 -7.55
N SER A 116 -5.60 6.17 -7.30
CA SER A 116 -4.57 6.21 -6.27
C SER A 116 -3.22 5.74 -6.78
N ARG A 117 -2.14 6.41 -6.38
CA ARG A 117 -0.80 5.83 -6.48
C ARG A 117 -0.68 4.69 -5.49
N SER A 118 -0.49 3.49 -6.00
CA SER A 118 -0.23 2.31 -5.19
C SER A 118 0.55 1.25 -5.96
N PHE A 119 1.06 0.26 -5.23
CA PHE A 119 1.84 -0.85 -5.78
C PHE A 119 1.30 -2.19 -5.32
N GLY A 120 1.59 -3.23 -6.11
CA GLY A 120 1.43 -4.63 -5.74
C GLY A 120 2.68 -5.43 -6.14
N ILE A 121 3.00 -6.46 -5.36
CA ILE A 121 4.08 -7.42 -5.65
C ILE A 121 3.47 -8.77 -5.93
N VAL A 122 3.93 -9.40 -7.02
CA VAL A 122 3.58 -10.77 -7.39
C VAL A 122 4.85 -11.62 -7.34
N THR A 123 4.81 -12.74 -6.62
CA THR A 123 5.97 -13.62 -6.44
C THR A 123 5.59 -15.09 -6.37
N THR A 124 6.47 -15.94 -6.89
CA THR A 124 6.43 -17.40 -6.79
C THR A 124 7.50 -17.93 -5.81
N ASP A 125 8.06 -17.06 -4.96
CA ASP A 125 9.00 -17.47 -3.92
C ASP A 125 8.29 -18.44 -2.95
N LYS A 126 8.68 -19.71 -2.97
CA LYS A 126 8.02 -20.77 -2.22
C LYS A 126 7.97 -20.51 -0.72
N ARG A 127 9.00 -19.85 -0.15
CA ARG A 127 9.03 -19.51 1.28
C ARG A 127 8.02 -18.42 1.60
N MET A 128 7.93 -17.38 0.75
CA MET A 128 6.92 -16.33 0.90
C MET A 128 5.50 -16.87 0.74
N VAL A 129 5.26 -17.74 -0.25
CA VAL A 129 3.94 -18.36 -0.47
C VAL A 129 3.56 -19.21 0.74
N LYS A 130 4.46 -20.07 1.22
CA LYS A 130 4.23 -20.90 2.42
C LYS A 130 3.91 -20.04 3.64
N GLU A 131 4.68 -18.98 3.87
CA GLU A 131 4.49 -18.08 5.00
C GLU A 131 3.16 -17.32 4.94
N ALA A 132 2.80 -16.79 3.76
CA ALA A 132 1.52 -16.13 3.55
C ALA A 132 0.32 -17.08 3.69
N THR A 133 0.49 -18.35 3.29
CA THR A 133 -0.52 -19.39 3.50
C THR A 133 -0.69 -19.68 5.00
N ALA A 134 0.40 -19.81 5.76
CA ALA A 134 0.33 -20.02 7.20
C ALA A 134 -0.36 -18.85 7.93
N LEU A 135 -0.08 -17.59 7.52
CA LEU A 135 -0.78 -16.41 8.02
C LEU A 135 -2.29 -16.48 7.70
N PHE A 136 -2.63 -16.78 6.45
CA PHE A 136 -4.03 -16.87 6.02
C PHE A 136 -4.80 -17.94 6.80
N GLU A 137 -4.20 -19.13 7.00
CA GLU A 137 -4.80 -20.20 7.80
C GLU A 137 -4.98 -19.79 9.26
N ALA A 138 -3.95 -19.19 9.87
CA ALA A 138 -4.03 -18.73 11.25
C ALA A 138 -5.17 -17.70 11.44
N ASP A 139 -5.26 -16.71 10.56
CA ASP A 139 -6.31 -15.69 10.61
C ASP A 139 -7.71 -16.26 10.30
N CYS A 140 -7.84 -17.27 9.42
CA CYS A 140 -9.11 -17.97 9.13
C CYS A 140 -9.59 -18.80 10.32
N THR A 141 -8.68 -19.47 11.01
CA THR A 141 -9.00 -20.36 12.15
C THR A 141 -8.92 -19.64 13.48
N ARG A 142 -8.62 -18.33 13.48
CA ARG A 142 -8.47 -17.48 14.67
C ARG A 142 -7.41 -18.00 15.64
N GLN A 143 -6.32 -18.50 15.08
CA GLN A 143 -5.15 -18.98 15.82
C GLN A 143 -4.03 -17.95 15.82
N ALA A 144 -3.16 -18.03 16.82
CA ALA A 144 -1.97 -17.17 16.87
C ALA A 144 -1.06 -17.46 15.68
N TYR A 145 -0.60 -16.39 15.03
CA TYR A 145 0.38 -16.47 13.95
C TYR A 145 1.79 -16.22 14.50
N ALA A 146 2.73 -17.11 14.18
CA ALA A 146 4.14 -16.96 14.51
C ALA A 146 4.96 -16.76 13.23
N PRO A 147 5.60 -15.57 13.02
CA PRO A 147 6.39 -15.30 11.82
C PRO A 147 7.59 -16.24 11.67
N GLY A 148 7.71 -16.92 10.53
CA GLY A 148 8.81 -17.82 10.20
C GLY A 148 9.72 -17.31 9.06
N TYR A 149 9.39 -16.15 8.45
CA TYR A 149 10.15 -15.62 7.33
C TYR A 149 10.18 -14.09 7.30
N ASP A 150 11.37 -13.53 7.48
CA ASP A 150 11.62 -12.09 7.64
C ASP A 150 11.29 -11.22 6.39
N ARG A 151 11.02 -11.84 5.24
CA ARG A 151 10.61 -11.10 4.04
C ARG A 151 9.10 -10.94 3.90
N LEU A 152 8.29 -11.67 4.65
CA LEU A 152 6.89 -11.37 4.87
C LEU A 152 6.78 -10.55 6.17
N VAL A 153 6.33 -9.32 6.04
CA VAL A 153 6.26 -8.35 7.16
C VAL A 153 4.83 -8.34 7.67
N VAL A 154 4.62 -8.78 8.90
CA VAL A 154 3.28 -8.90 9.48
C VAL A 154 3.19 -8.12 10.79
N SER A 155 2.16 -7.28 10.92
CA SER A 155 1.83 -6.62 12.20
C SER A 155 0.75 -7.41 12.95
N PRO A 156 0.80 -7.40 14.27
CA PRO A 156 1.76 -6.73 15.15
C PRO A 156 3.10 -7.46 15.32
N GLU A 157 3.25 -8.70 14.84
CA GLU A 157 4.27 -9.65 15.24
C GLU A 157 5.70 -9.26 14.84
N SER A 158 5.90 -8.75 13.59
CA SER A 158 7.25 -8.57 13.06
C SER A 158 7.53 -7.20 12.45
N SER A 159 6.52 -6.41 12.15
CA SER A 159 6.65 -5.17 11.35
C SER A 159 7.62 -4.17 11.95
N ARG A 160 7.52 -3.88 13.25
CA ARG A 160 8.39 -2.91 13.90
C ARG A 160 9.87 -3.31 13.81
N ALA A 161 10.19 -4.54 14.12
CA ALA A 161 11.56 -5.04 14.10
C ALA A 161 12.14 -5.03 12.69
N ILE A 162 11.40 -5.58 11.73
CA ILE A 162 11.85 -5.70 10.33
C ILE A 162 12.01 -4.33 9.69
N LEU A 163 11.03 -3.41 9.84
CA LEU A 163 11.09 -2.09 9.23
C LEU A 163 12.15 -1.20 9.89
N SER A 164 12.36 -1.30 11.20
CA SER A 164 13.47 -0.65 11.89
C SER A 164 14.81 -1.11 11.35
N ALA A 165 15.01 -2.42 11.20
CA ALA A 165 16.23 -2.98 10.63
C ALA A 165 16.41 -2.59 9.15
N PHE A 166 15.32 -2.51 8.39
CA PHE A 166 15.33 -2.08 6.99
C PHE A 166 15.80 -0.63 6.85
N ILE A 167 15.28 0.30 7.66
CA ILE A 167 15.65 1.72 7.67
C ILE A 167 17.11 1.89 8.11
N ARG A 168 17.55 1.22 9.18
CA ARG A 168 18.93 1.32 9.68
C ARG A 168 19.98 0.93 8.64
N LYS A 169 19.66 0.03 7.72
CA LYS A 169 20.60 -0.45 6.69
C LYS A 169 20.77 0.51 5.51
N ALA A 170 20.04 1.62 5.47
CA ALA A 170 20.18 2.62 4.41
C ALA A 170 21.56 3.31 4.46
N LYS A 171 22.19 3.46 3.30
CA LYS A 171 23.52 4.04 3.14
C LYS A 171 23.54 5.31 2.30
N LYS A 172 22.61 5.43 1.33
CA LYS A 172 22.60 6.52 0.34
C LYS A 172 21.27 7.26 0.33
N GLN A 173 20.15 6.52 0.23
CA GLN A 173 18.85 7.12 -0.03
C GLN A 173 17.72 6.29 0.57
N ILE A 174 16.70 6.98 1.09
CA ILE A 174 15.39 6.41 1.46
C ILE A 174 14.30 7.22 0.78
N LEU A 175 13.49 6.59 -0.05
CA LEU A 175 12.31 7.17 -0.67
C LEU A 175 11.06 6.55 -0.08
N ILE A 176 10.15 7.37 0.42
CA ILE A 176 9.00 6.91 1.19
C ILE A 176 7.68 7.38 0.54
N TYR A 177 6.79 6.45 0.32
CA TYR A 177 5.37 6.72 0.14
C TYR A 177 4.64 6.32 1.42
N ASP A 178 4.15 7.27 2.19
CA ASP A 178 3.31 7.01 3.37
C ASP A 178 2.45 8.24 3.68
N ALA A 179 1.16 8.04 3.81
CA ALA A 179 0.24 9.15 4.08
C ALA A 179 0.60 9.96 5.33
N LYS A 180 1.18 9.29 6.35
CA LYS A 180 1.58 9.95 7.60
C LYS A 180 2.54 9.10 8.42
N VAL A 181 3.75 9.58 8.65
CA VAL A 181 4.76 8.99 9.54
C VAL A 181 4.72 9.71 10.89
N THR A 182 4.40 9.00 11.97
CA THR A 182 4.30 9.59 13.32
C THR A 182 4.84 8.71 14.43
N ASP A 183 5.31 7.51 14.14
CA ASP A 183 5.93 6.66 15.15
C ASP A 183 7.28 7.27 15.59
N ARG A 184 7.43 7.48 16.90
CA ARG A 184 8.61 8.17 17.46
C ARG A 184 9.92 7.44 17.17
N LEU A 185 9.92 6.10 17.24
CA LEU A 185 11.12 5.32 16.94
C LEU A 185 11.48 5.42 15.46
N MET A 186 10.51 5.28 14.57
CA MET A 186 10.73 5.39 13.13
C MET A 186 11.23 6.78 12.72
N LEU A 187 10.65 7.85 13.29
CA LEU A 187 11.11 9.22 13.08
C LEU A 187 12.56 9.41 13.55
N ARG A 188 12.91 8.87 14.73
CA ARG A 188 14.30 8.91 15.24
C ARG A 188 15.25 8.19 14.31
N LEU A 189 14.92 6.99 13.85
CA LEU A 189 15.76 6.23 12.92
C LEU A 189 15.97 6.94 11.58
N LEU A 190 14.92 7.57 11.04
CA LEU A 190 15.04 8.38 9.84
C LEU A 190 15.94 9.59 10.07
N ALA A 191 15.78 10.32 11.17
CA ALA A 191 16.62 11.45 11.53
C ALA A 191 18.10 11.02 11.74
N GLU A 192 18.36 9.87 12.36
CA GLU A 192 19.70 9.30 12.50
C GLU A 192 20.32 8.99 11.13
N ARG A 193 19.55 8.46 10.20
CA ARG A 193 20.04 8.21 8.82
C ARG A 193 20.30 9.51 8.06
N ALA A 194 19.43 10.50 8.18
CA ALA A 194 19.66 11.82 7.58
C ALA A 194 20.94 12.49 8.12
N LYS A 195 21.18 12.44 9.44
CA LYS A 195 22.43 12.93 10.06
C LYS A 195 23.67 12.17 9.57
N ALA A 196 23.52 10.90 9.19
CA ALA A 196 24.58 10.09 8.59
C ALA A 196 24.77 10.33 7.08
N GLY A 197 24.12 11.34 6.51
CA GLY A 197 24.24 11.71 5.09
C GLY A 197 23.31 10.94 4.14
N VAL A 198 22.34 10.19 4.65
CA VAL A 198 21.34 9.50 3.81
C VAL A 198 20.30 10.52 3.35
N GLU A 199 20.11 10.65 2.04
CA GLU A 199 19.03 11.44 1.45
C GLU A 199 17.67 10.81 1.77
N ILE A 200 16.73 11.60 2.32
CA ILE A 200 15.39 11.11 2.64
C ILE A 200 14.34 12.01 2.00
N ARG A 201 13.59 11.45 1.04
CA ARG A 201 12.46 12.10 0.39
C ARG A 201 11.18 11.32 0.63
N MET A 202 10.07 12.02 0.80
CA MET A 202 8.80 11.41 1.14
C MET A 202 7.61 12.07 0.46
N PHE A 203 6.69 11.26 -0.04
CA PHE A 203 5.32 11.68 -0.28
C PHE A 203 4.47 11.39 0.96
N GLY A 204 3.87 12.45 1.52
CA GLY A 204 2.99 12.38 2.69
C GLY A 204 3.29 13.44 3.74
N ARG A 205 2.95 13.13 4.98
CA ARG A 205 3.14 14.05 6.12
C ARG A 205 4.03 13.43 7.18
N VAL A 206 4.92 14.23 7.72
CA VAL A 206 5.85 13.84 8.78
C VAL A 206 5.38 14.45 10.11
N GLY A 207 5.45 13.68 11.18
CA GLY A 207 5.16 14.15 12.54
C GLY A 207 6.23 15.11 13.07
N LYS A 208 5.92 15.78 14.17
CA LYS A 208 6.86 16.69 14.86
C LYS A 208 8.14 15.94 15.26
N GLY A 209 9.28 16.63 15.17
CA GLY A 209 10.61 16.09 15.52
C GLY A 209 11.33 15.35 14.37
N ALA A 210 10.78 15.34 13.18
CA ALA A 210 11.49 14.88 12.00
C ALA A 210 12.43 15.98 11.48
N SER A 211 13.71 15.68 11.36
CA SER A 211 14.70 16.55 10.74
C SER A 211 15.38 15.82 9.58
N GLY A 212 15.76 16.57 8.53
CA GLY A 212 16.47 16.03 7.36
C GLY A 212 15.57 15.16 6.44
N ILE A 213 14.25 15.33 6.49
CA ILE A 213 13.30 14.66 5.60
C ILE A 213 12.62 15.71 4.71
N GLU A 214 12.83 15.61 3.40
CA GLU A 214 12.06 16.41 2.45
C GLU A 214 10.73 15.73 2.17
N ALA A 215 9.62 16.38 2.58
CA ALA A 215 8.27 15.84 2.43
C ALA A 215 7.44 16.70 1.46
N ARG A 216 6.78 16.05 0.50
CA ARG A 216 5.87 16.67 -0.46
C ARG A 216 4.50 16.01 -0.45
N ARG A 217 3.51 16.72 -0.97
CA ARG A 217 2.19 16.16 -1.25
C ARG A 217 2.20 15.60 -2.67
N LEU A 218 1.67 14.39 -2.86
CA LEU A 218 1.45 13.84 -4.19
C LEU A 218 0.31 14.64 -4.86
N PRO A 219 0.54 15.26 -6.04
CA PRO A 219 -0.53 15.90 -6.79
C PRO A 219 -1.40 14.84 -7.48
N ASP A 220 -2.57 15.23 -7.97
CA ASP A 220 -3.46 14.51 -8.90
C ASP A 220 -3.90 13.11 -8.48
N LEU A 221 -3.09 12.35 -7.78
CA LEU A 221 -3.39 11.01 -7.32
C LEU A 221 -3.54 10.95 -5.80
N ARG A 222 -4.48 10.16 -5.35
CA ARG A 222 -4.60 9.85 -3.93
C ARG A 222 -3.42 8.98 -3.48
N LEU A 223 -2.71 9.41 -2.46
CA LEU A 223 -1.64 8.62 -1.84
C LEU A 223 -2.24 7.48 -1.02
N HIS A 224 -2.20 6.25 -1.53
CA HIS A 224 -2.70 5.06 -0.82
C HIS A 224 -1.69 3.90 -0.78
N VAL A 225 -0.45 4.16 -1.06
CA VAL A 225 0.64 3.18 -0.94
C VAL A 225 1.40 3.37 0.36
N ARG A 226 1.98 2.29 0.89
CA ARG A 226 3.01 2.28 1.92
C ARG A 226 4.20 1.55 1.33
N ALA A 227 5.20 2.30 0.97
CA ALA A 227 6.41 1.76 0.39
C ALA A 227 7.62 2.54 0.87
N ILE A 228 8.73 1.83 1.07
CA ILE A 228 10.03 2.39 1.39
C ILE A 228 11.02 1.80 0.39
N ILE A 229 11.65 2.64 -0.42
CA ILE A 229 12.70 2.22 -1.35
C ILE A 229 14.02 2.65 -0.72
N ARG A 230 14.93 1.69 -0.55
CA ARG A 230 16.23 1.90 0.09
C ARG A 230 17.33 1.71 -0.93
N ASP A 231 18.20 2.68 -1.05
CA ASP A 231 19.43 2.68 -1.87
C ASP A 231 19.20 2.30 -3.36
N GLY A 232 17.94 2.26 -3.81
CA GLY A 232 17.54 1.92 -5.17
C GLY A 232 17.63 0.43 -5.52
N ASP A 233 17.95 -0.45 -4.57
CA ASP A 233 18.18 -1.88 -4.78
C ASP A 233 17.23 -2.79 -4.01
N SER A 234 16.61 -2.29 -2.97
CA SER A 234 15.65 -3.01 -2.15
C SER A 234 14.47 -2.12 -1.76
N ALA A 235 13.31 -2.73 -1.52
CA ALA A 235 12.13 -2.00 -1.12
C ALA A 235 11.30 -2.78 -0.09
N PHE A 236 10.52 -2.03 0.68
CA PHE A 236 9.36 -2.54 1.40
C PHE A 236 8.11 -2.10 0.66
N LEU A 237 7.13 -2.98 0.56
CA LEU A 237 5.77 -2.67 0.14
C LEU A 237 4.78 -3.37 1.06
N GLY A 238 3.76 -2.64 1.53
CA GLY A 238 2.71 -3.25 2.36
C GLY A 238 1.56 -2.32 2.65
N SER A 239 0.81 -2.67 3.68
CA SER A 239 -0.29 -1.87 4.22
C SER A 239 0.12 -1.10 5.49
N GLN A 240 1.30 -1.37 6.05
CA GLN A 240 1.82 -0.74 7.26
C GLN A 240 2.28 0.69 7.00
N SER A 241 1.61 1.67 7.61
CA SER A 241 2.12 3.02 7.78
C SER A 241 3.10 3.06 8.96
N LEU A 242 4.10 3.95 8.90
CA LEU A 242 5.04 4.13 10.01
C LEU A 242 4.38 4.89 11.18
N ARG A 243 3.32 4.28 11.74
CA ARG A 243 2.56 4.74 12.91
C ARG A 243 2.42 3.60 13.92
N LYS A 244 2.41 3.93 15.19
CA LYS A 244 2.37 2.94 16.28
C LYS A 244 1.25 1.90 16.10
N LEU A 245 0.03 2.36 15.80
CA LEU A 245 -1.13 1.48 15.68
C LEU A 245 -1.00 0.48 14.51
N GLU A 246 -0.45 0.89 13.37
CA GLU A 246 -0.23 0.02 12.22
C GLU A 246 0.94 -0.95 12.43
N LEU A 247 1.91 -0.55 13.23
CA LEU A 247 3.09 -1.40 13.51
C LEU A 247 2.82 -2.43 14.61
N ASP A 248 2.04 -2.06 15.64
CA ASP A 248 1.96 -2.84 16.89
C ASP A 248 0.54 -3.30 17.26
N GLY A 249 -0.51 -2.86 16.56
CA GLY A 249 -1.87 -3.10 17.03
C GLY A 249 -2.89 -3.50 15.96
N ARG A 250 -2.48 -3.62 14.69
CA ARG A 250 -3.36 -4.04 13.61
C ARG A 250 -2.77 -5.24 12.89
N ARG A 251 -3.60 -6.03 12.24
CA ARG A 251 -3.15 -6.98 11.23
C ARG A 251 -2.86 -6.24 9.94
N GLU A 252 -1.59 -6.04 9.64
CA GLU A 252 -1.10 -5.46 8.39
C GLU A 252 -0.15 -6.45 7.72
N VAL A 253 -0.06 -6.43 6.40
CA VAL A 253 0.80 -7.35 5.63
C VAL A 253 1.63 -6.57 4.63
N GLY A 254 2.91 -6.91 4.52
CA GLY A 254 3.83 -6.35 3.56
C GLY A 254 4.95 -7.33 3.22
N VAL A 255 5.80 -6.92 2.29
CA VAL A 255 6.94 -7.73 1.83
C VAL A 255 8.21 -6.90 1.71
N ILE A 256 9.34 -7.51 2.02
CA ILE A 256 10.67 -6.99 1.68
C ILE A 256 11.05 -7.51 0.28
N VAL A 257 11.19 -6.58 -0.65
CA VAL A 257 11.60 -6.80 -2.03
C VAL A 257 13.13 -6.70 -2.11
N ARG A 258 13.80 -7.80 -2.42
CA ARG A 258 15.26 -7.85 -2.66
C ARG A 258 15.59 -8.01 -4.16
N ASP A 259 14.59 -7.89 -5.03
CA ASP A 259 14.77 -7.86 -6.49
C ASP A 259 15.08 -6.42 -6.90
N SER A 260 16.34 -6.16 -7.22
CA SER A 260 16.81 -4.83 -7.58
C SER A 260 16.15 -4.26 -8.85
N ARG A 261 15.68 -5.11 -9.76
CA ARG A 261 14.92 -4.67 -10.94
C ARG A 261 13.57 -4.09 -10.54
N VAL A 262 12.90 -4.74 -9.59
CA VAL A 262 11.62 -4.26 -9.04
C VAL A 262 11.83 -2.97 -8.24
N ALA A 263 12.84 -2.94 -7.35
CA ALA A 263 13.16 -1.76 -6.56
C ALA A 263 13.50 -0.55 -7.45
N ARG A 264 14.29 -0.73 -8.53
CA ARG A 264 14.58 0.33 -9.51
C ARG A 264 13.33 0.83 -10.23
N LYS A 265 12.38 -0.05 -10.58
CA LYS A 265 11.10 0.39 -11.17
C LYS A 265 10.29 1.22 -10.18
N MET A 266 10.19 0.79 -8.91
CA MET A 266 9.52 1.57 -7.87
C MET A 266 10.20 2.95 -7.67
N ARG A 267 11.54 3.00 -7.70
CA ARG A 267 12.31 4.24 -7.65
C ARG A 267 11.99 5.14 -8.85
N ALA A 268 11.96 4.59 -10.07
CA ALA A 268 11.65 5.37 -11.27
C ALA A 268 10.26 6.02 -11.20
N VAL A 269 9.24 5.30 -10.67
CA VAL A 269 7.91 5.88 -10.41
C VAL A 269 7.98 7.00 -9.37
N PHE A 270 8.74 6.81 -8.29
CA PHE A 270 8.91 7.84 -7.27
C PHE A 270 9.55 9.11 -7.85
N GLU A 271 10.62 8.97 -8.64
CA GLU A 271 11.31 10.10 -9.27
C GLU A 271 10.41 10.84 -10.27
N ALA A 272 9.61 10.13 -11.06
CA ALA A 272 8.63 10.73 -11.95
C ALA A 272 7.56 11.52 -11.18
N ASP A 273 6.96 10.92 -10.13
CA ASP A 273 6.02 11.59 -9.25
C ASP A 273 6.65 12.84 -8.57
N TRP A 274 7.94 12.74 -8.21
CA TRP A 274 8.68 13.83 -7.55
C TRP A 274 8.95 15.00 -8.49
N ALA A 275 9.36 14.71 -9.72
CA ALA A 275 9.57 15.72 -10.77
C ALA A 275 8.26 16.46 -11.11
N HIS A 276 7.18 15.70 -11.29
CA HIS A 276 5.85 16.27 -11.53
C HIS A 276 5.38 17.21 -10.41
N THR A 277 5.70 16.89 -9.15
CA THR A 277 5.41 17.77 -8.01
C THR A 277 6.19 19.08 -8.07
N ALA A 278 7.44 19.06 -8.50
CA ALA A 278 8.25 20.27 -8.64
C ALA A 278 7.68 21.20 -9.73
N GLU A 279 7.29 20.65 -10.87
CA GLU A 279 6.62 21.39 -11.96
C GLU A 279 5.30 22.00 -11.50
N ALA A 280 4.47 21.24 -10.77
CA ALA A 280 3.22 21.75 -10.23
C ALA A 280 3.42 22.90 -9.23
N ILE A 281 4.44 22.84 -8.37
CA ILE A 281 4.80 23.91 -7.44
C ILE A 281 5.24 25.17 -8.21
N GLN A 282 6.07 25.02 -9.24
CA GLN A 282 6.53 26.14 -10.07
C GLN A 282 5.37 26.79 -10.83
N ALA A 283 4.47 25.99 -11.41
CA ALA A 283 3.30 26.48 -12.10
C ALA A 283 2.32 27.22 -11.17
N ALA A 284 2.14 26.74 -9.94
CA ALA A 284 1.33 27.42 -8.94
C ALA A 284 1.94 28.79 -8.54
N ALA A 285 3.23 28.83 -8.27
CA ALA A 285 3.94 30.07 -7.94
C ALA A 285 3.91 31.09 -9.07
N ALA A 286 3.96 30.65 -10.33
CA ALA A 286 3.83 31.55 -11.49
C ALA A 286 2.42 32.16 -11.59
N LYS A 287 1.37 31.36 -11.37
CA LYS A 287 -0.02 31.85 -11.35
C LYS A 287 -0.30 32.84 -10.22
N ASP A 288 0.28 32.62 -9.04
CA ASP A 288 0.11 33.54 -7.91
C ASP A 288 0.78 34.89 -8.19
N LYS A 289 1.99 34.91 -8.77
CA LYS A 289 2.66 36.14 -9.21
C LYS A 289 1.87 36.90 -10.29
N GLU A 290 1.22 36.18 -11.19
CA GLU A 290 0.40 36.80 -12.23
C GLU A 290 -0.86 37.44 -11.66
N LYS A 291 -1.52 36.77 -10.69
CA LYS A 291 -2.66 37.35 -9.96
C LYS A 291 -2.30 38.61 -9.15
N GLU A 292 -1.14 38.60 -8.49
CA GLU A 292 -0.63 39.77 -7.77
C GLU A 292 -0.46 40.96 -8.71
N LYS A 293 0.18 40.75 -9.87
CA LYS A 293 0.36 41.82 -10.91
C LYS A 293 -0.98 42.35 -11.46
N VAL A 294 -1.97 41.47 -11.64
CA VAL A 294 -3.30 41.90 -12.07
C VAL A 294 -3.98 42.76 -10.99
N ASN A 295 -3.94 42.34 -9.77
CA ASN A 295 -4.51 43.09 -8.64
C ASN A 295 -3.81 44.45 -8.41
N GLU A 296 -2.50 44.54 -8.60
CA GLU A 296 -1.75 45.81 -8.54
C GLU A 296 -2.19 46.76 -9.67
N ARG A 297 -2.30 46.29 -10.89
CA ARG A 297 -2.79 47.11 -12.06
C ARG A 297 -4.22 47.58 -11.86
N GLU A 298 -5.10 46.76 -11.28
CA GLU A 298 -6.47 47.16 -10.97
C GLU A 298 -6.53 48.26 -9.90
N LYS A 299 -5.69 48.15 -8.85
CA LYS A 299 -5.56 49.19 -7.84
C LYS A 299 -5.02 50.53 -8.39
N GLU A 300 -4.00 50.47 -9.26
CA GLU A 300 -3.45 51.65 -9.93
C GLU A 300 -4.49 52.34 -10.81
N ARG A 301 -5.31 51.58 -11.52
CA ARG A 301 -6.41 52.13 -12.32
C ARG A 301 -7.51 52.75 -11.50
N ALA A 302 -7.83 52.18 -10.35
CA ALA A 302 -8.83 52.71 -9.41
C ALA A 302 -8.38 54.01 -8.76
N THR A 303 -7.07 54.19 -8.55
CA THR A 303 -6.49 55.39 -7.92
C THR A 303 -6.21 56.52 -8.95
N SER A 304 -6.09 56.20 -10.25
CA SER A 304 -5.84 57.19 -11.31
C SER A 304 -7.11 57.70 -11.99
N GLY A 305 -8.29 57.18 -11.65
CA GLY A 305 -9.60 57.59 -12.15
C GLY A 305 -10.47 58.42 -11.19
N ALA A 306 -9.91 58.81 -10.04
CA ALA A 306 -10.51 59.74 -9.06
C ALA A 306 -9.79 61.09 -9.13
#